data_4269dfd635759c275f02d6b78b7725d7
#
_entry.id   4269dfd635759c275f02d6b78b7725d7
#
_cell.length_a   1.000
_cell.length_b   1.000
_cell.length_c   1.000
_cell.angle_alpha   90.00
_cell.angle_beta   90.00
_cell.angle_gamma   90.00
#
_symmetry.space_group_name_H-M   'P 1'
#
loop_
_entity.id
_entity.type
_entity.pdbx_description
1 polymer ?
#
loop_
_entity_poly.entity_id
_entity_poly.type
_entity_poly.pdbx_seq_one_letter_code
_entity_poly.pdbx_strand_id
1 'polypeptide(L)'
;SMFLDDEGARASKEEKREQLARSLGIPLTIIRPVDVVDEPTRGKTMAFSKEDGRLSGTISIEDVAVCAVRALAQPPKKGSDAIAFEIATSNETGKTDWKGQFAMLKA
;
A
#
# COMPACT_ATOMS: atom_id res chain seq x y z
N SER A 1 -10.05 7.87 0.45
CA SER A 1 -9.34 7.71 1.73
C SER A 1 -8.26 6.68 1.67
N MET A 2 -7.32 6.80 2.58
CA MET A 2 -6.19 5.89 2.68
C MET A 2 -5.92 5.55 4.13
N PHE A 3 -5.59 4.28 4.39
CA PHE A 3 -5.27 3.80 5.73
C PHE A 3 -4.01 2.95 5.72
N LEU A 4 -3.28 2.99 6.85
CA LEU A 4 -2.18 2.08 7.15
C LEU A 4 -2.68 1.10 8.19
N ASP A 5 -2.55 -0.20 7.92
CA ASP A 5 -3.06 -1.24 8.81
C ASP A 5 -1.96 -2.03 9.49
N ASP A 6 -2.21 -2.37 10.75
CA ASP A 6 -1.37 -3.28 11.54
C ASP A 6 -1.84 -4.72 11.37
N GLU A 7 -0.95 -5.68 11.61
CA GLU A 7 -1.25 -7.10 11.44
C GLU A 7 -2.35 -7.63 12.35
N GLY A 8 -2.38 -7.25 13.61
CA GLY A 8 -3.15 -7.94 14.65
C GLY A 8 -4.67 -7.92 14.52
N ALA A 9 -5.28 -6.85 14.04
CA ALA A 9 -6.72 -6.69 13.94
C ALA A 9 -7.17 -6.34 12.54
N ARG A 10 -6.31 -6.58 11.57
CA ARG A 10 -6.46 -6.07 10.22
C ARG A 10 -7.75 -6.51 9.52
N ALA A 11 -8.06 -7.79 9.55
CA ALA A 11 -9.19 -8.34 8.80
C ALA A 11 -10.52 -7.67 9.17
N SER A 12 -10.80 -7.54 10.47
CA SER A 12 -12.06 -6.95 10.94
C SER A 12 -12.14 -5.45 10.63
N LYS A 13 -11.06 -4.72 10.88
CA LYS A 13 -11.02 -3.28 10.61
C LYS A 13 -11.10 -2.98 9.12
N GLU A 14 -10.40 -3.75 8.32
CA GLU A 14 -10.37 -3.62 6.87
C GLU A 14 -11.75 -3.84 6.27
N GLU A 15 -12.45 -4.89 6.70
CA GLU A 15 -13.80 -5.17 6.24
C GLU A 15 -14.77 -4.02 6.54
N LYS A 16 -14.71 -3.48 7.75
CA LYS A 16 -15.55 -2.35 8.15
C LYS A 16 -15.25 -1.09 7.33
N ARG A 17 -13.99 -0.82 7.09
CA ARG A 17 -13.56 0.34 6.29
C ARG A 17 -14.04 0.20 4.84
N GLU A 18 -13.91 -0.99 4.27
CA GLU A 18 -14.37 -1.27 2.91
C GLU A 18 -15.87 -1.09 2.78
N GLN A 19 -16.63 -1.63 3.72
CA GLN A 19 -18.08 -1.49 3.73
C GLN A 19 -18.51 -0.03 3.82
N LEU A 20 -17.89 0.73 4.72
CA LEU A 20 -18.19 2.15 4.88
C LEU A 20 -17.82 2.94 3.63
N ALA A 21 -16.63 2.74 3.09
CA ALA A 21 -16.19 3.41 1.88
C ALA A 21 -17.11 3.12 0.71
N ARG A 22 -17.50 1.85 0.55
CA ARG A 22 -18.41 1.43 -0.51
C ARG A 22 -19.77 2.09 -0.37
N SER A 23 -20.33 2.13 0.84
CA SER A 23 -21.63 2.75 1.10
C SER A 23 -21.63 4.25 0.85
N LEU A 24 -20.50 4.91 1.06
CA LEU A 24 -20.34 6.36 0.84
C LEU A 24 -19.83 6.71 -0.55
N GLY A 25 -19.47 5.72 -1.36
CA GLY A 25 -18.86 5.95 -2.67
C GLY A 25 -17.46 6.54 -2.61
N ILE A 26 -16.75 6.34 -1.51
CA ILE A 26 -15.40 6.90 -1.29
C ILE A 26 -14.34 5.93 -1.81
N PRO A 27 -13.42 6.37 -2.69
CA PRO A 27 -12.27 5.54 -3.07
C PRO A 27 -11.41 5.23 -1.86
N LEU A 28 -11.03 3.96 -1.69
CA LEU A 28 -10.25 3.51 -0.55
C LEU A 28 -8.98 2.80 -1.00
N THR A 29 -7.85 3.19 -0.44
CA THR A 29 -6.57 2.52 -0.62
C THR A 29 -6.05 2.06 0.74
N ILE A 30 -5.70 0.80 0.85
CA ILE A 30 -5.17 0.19 2.07
C ILE A 30 -3.73 -0.24 1.82
N ILE A 31 -2.79 0.33 2.56
CA ILE A 31 -1.38 0.02 2.45
C ILE A 31 -0.97 -0.83 3.65
N ARG A 32 -0.38 -2.00 3.38
CA ARG A 32 0.08 -2.95 4.39
C ARG A 32 1.60 -3.06 4.32
N PRO A 33 2.34 -2.22 5.06
CA PRO A 33 3.78 -2.36 5.08
C PRO A 33 4.20 -3.62 5.85
N VAL A 34 5.28 -4.24 5.41
CA VAL A 34 5.97 -5.26 6.21
C VAL A 34 6.64 -4.57 7.40
N ASP A 35 7.56 -5.24 8.12
CA ASP A 35 8.22 -4.66 9.27
C ASP A 35 8.84 -3.30 8.95
N VAL A 36 8.28 -2.23 9.54
CA VAL A 36 8.76 -0.87 9.32
C VAL A 36 9.97 -0.60 10.18
N VAL A 37 11.03 -0.08 9.57
CA VAL A 37 12.27 0.25 10.27
C VAL A 37 12.60 1.73 10.08
N ASP A 38 13.23 2.32 11.09
CA ASP A 38 13.69 3.71 11.04
C ASP A 38 15.13 3.76 10.49
N GLU A 39 15.22 3.41 9.21
CA GLU A 39 16.49 3.40 8.48
C GLU A 39 16.28 4.12 7.15
N PRO A 40 17.33 4.76 6.61
CA PRO A 40 17.20 5.44 5.32
C PRO A 40 17.04 4.44 4.19
N THR A 41 16.32 4.86 3.15
CA THR A 41 16.26 4.14 1.89
C THR A 41 17.65 4.12 1.27
N ARG A 42 18.15 2.95 0.88
CA ARG A 42 19.50 2.79 0.33
C ARG A 42 19.49 2.64 -1.19
N GLY A 43 18.67 3.42 -1.86
CA GLY A 43 18.56 3.37 -3.32
C GLY A 43 17.93 2.10 -3.87
N LYS A 44 17.19 1.38 -3.05
CA LYS A 44 16.46 0.18 -3.45
C LYS A 44 15.06 0.54 -3.91
N THR A 45 14.52 -0.23 -4.85
CA THR A 45 13.14 -0.08 -5.26
C THR A 45 12.22 -0.70 -4.22
N MET A 46 10.92 -0.42 -4.34
CA MET A 46 9.91 -1.05 -3.50
C MET A 46 9.25 -2.22 -4.23
N ALA A 47 8.95 -3.26 -3.49
CA ALA A 47 8.16 -4.39 -3.95
C ALA A 47 6.71 -4.21 -3.52
N PHE A 48 5.77 -4.61 -4.39
CA PHE A 48 4.34 -4.49 -4.18
C PHE A 48 3.68 -5.84 -4.40
N SER A 49 2.65 -6.15 -3.62
CA SER A 49 1.83 -7.34 -3.85
C SER A 49 0.39 -7.10 -3.42
N LYS A 50 -0.56 -7.52 -4.25
CA LYS A 50 -1.98 -7.55 -3.89
C LYS A 50 -2.28 -8.68 -2.92
N GLU A 51 -1.45 -9.72 -2.91
CA GLU A 51 -1.67 -10.88 -2.05
C GLU A 51 -1.17 -10.61 -0.64
N ASP A 52 -2.00 -10.91 0.34
CA ASP A 52 -1.64 -10.78 1.75
C ASP A 52 -0.62 -11.87 2.13
N GLY A 53 0.40 -11.48 2.89
CA GLY A 53 1.43 -12.39 3.35
C GLY A 53 2.45 -12.82 2.28
N ARG A 54 2.42 -12.20 1.10
CA ARG A 54 3.34 -12.54 0.01
C ARG A 54 4.73 -11.96 0.20
N LEU A 55 4.82 -10.74 0.70
CA LEU A 55 6.09 -10.05 0.90
C LEU A 55 6.60 -10.27 2.31
N SER A 56 7.92 -10.22 2.46
CA SER A 56 8.60 -10.35 3.74
C SER A 56 9.75 -9.35 3.81
N GLY A 57 10.42 -9.31 4.97
CA GLY A 57 11.55 -8.41 5.19
C GLY A 57 11.13 -7.12 5.84
N THR A 58 11.77 -6.03 5.46
CA THR A 58 11.57 -4.72 6.08
C THR A 58 11.27 -3.65 5.04
N ILE A 59 10.82 -2.49 5.52
CA ILE A 59 10.65 -1.30 4.71
C ILE A 59 11.01 -0.07 5.54
N SER A 60 11.69 0.89 4.94
CA SER A 60 12.00 2.17 5.58
C SER A 60 10.71 2.94 5.84
N ILE A 61 10.63 3.61 7.01
CA ILE A 61 9.52 4.51 7.31
C ILE A 61 9.42 5.63 6.26
N GLU A 62 10.54 6.06 5.69
CA GLU A 62 10.53 7.06 4.62
C GLU A 62 9.81 6.54 3.38
N ASP A 63 10.03 5.28 3.01
CA ASP A 63 9.38 4.66 1.86
C ASP A 63 7.88 4.48 2.09
N VAL A 64 7.47 4.15 3.31
CA VAL A 64 6.05 4.09 3.67
C VAL A 64 5.40 5.44 3.45
N ALA A 65 6.04 6.51 3.91
CA ALA A 65 5.54 7.88 3.74
C ALA A 65 5.45 8.27 2.27
N VAL A 66 6.48 7.96 1.49
CA VAL A 66 6.48 8.24 0.04
C VAL A 66 5.35 7.47 -0.66
N CYS A 67 5.18 6.19 -0.32
CA CYS A 67 4.09 5.38 -0.88
C CYS A 67 2.72 6.00 -0.57
N ALA A 68 2.52 6.46 0.66
CA ALA A 68 1.28 7.09 1.07
C ALA A 68 0.97 8.34 0.23
N VAL A 69 1.97 9.20 0.03
CA VAL A 69 1.81 10.40 -0.79
C VAL A 69 1.50 10.04 -2.25
N ARG A 70 2.22 9.07 -2.80
CA ARG A 70 2.00 8.61 -4.17
C ARG A 70 0.61 8.00 -4.36
N ALA A 71 0.12 7.26 -3.36
CA ALA A 71 -1.22 6.68 -3.40
C ALA A 71 -2.31 7.76 -3.42
N LEU A 72 -2.13 8.85 -2.68
CA LEU A 72 -3.05 9.98 -2.71
C LEU A 72 -3.12 10.65 -4.08
N ALA A 73 -2.02 10.66 -4.82
CA ALA A 73 -1.97 11.23 -6.17
C ALA A 73 -2.61 10.32 -7.22
N GLN A 74 -2.84 9.05 -6.91
CA GLN A 74 -3.39 8.06 -7.84
C GLN A 74 -4.53 7.27 -7.19
N PRO A 75 -5.62 7.93 -6.80
CA PRO A 75 -6.72 7.25 -6.14
C PRO A 75 -7.45 6.29 -7.09
N PRO A 76 -8.09 5.24 -6.54
CA PRO A 76 -9.00 4.42 -7.34
C PRO A 76 -10.13 5.27 -7.92
N LYS A 77 -10.74 4.78 -8.98
CA LYS A 77 -11.91 5.45 -9.54
C LYS A 77 -13.05 5.44 -8.53
N LYS A 78 -13.83 6.52 -8.51
CA LYS A 78 -15.01 6.62 -7.68
C LYS A 78 -15.96 5.46 -7.99
N GLY A 79 -16.44 4.78 -6.96
CA GLY A 79 -17.34 3.64 -7.12
C GLY A 79 -16.62 2.31 -7.39
N SER A 80 -15.30 2.29 -7.55
CA SER A 80 -14.55 1.04 -7.69
C SER A 80 -14.30 0.40 -6.32
N ASP A 81 -13.89 -0.88 -6.34
CA ASP A 81 -13.51 -1.57 -5.12
C ASP A 81 -12.26 -0.95 -4.49
N ALA A 82 -12.12 -1.19 -3.19
CA ALA A 82 -10.91 -0.80 -2.47
C ALA A 82 -9.70 -1.49 -3.07
N ILE A 83 -8.56 -0.78 -3.04
CA ILE A 83 -7.27 -1.33 -3.43
C ILE A 83 -6.48 -1.59 -2.16
N ALA A 84 -6.07 -2.83 -1.95
CA ALA A 84 -5.25 -3.21 -0.81
C ALA A 84 -3.99 -3.89 -1.31
N PHE A 85 -2.83 -3.55 -0.73
CA PHE A 85 -1.58 -4.14 -1.17
C PHE A 85 -0.51 -4.05 -0.08
N GLU A 86 0.42 -5.01 -0.13
CA GLU A 86 1.60 -5.00 0.71
C GLU A 86 2.74 -4.24 0.04
N ILE A 87 3.62 -3.67 0.86
CA ILE A 87 4.85 -3.04 0.39
C ILE A 87 6.05 -3.49 1.23
N ALA A 88 7.19 -3.64 0.57
CA ALA A 88 8.46 -4.01 1.19
C ALA A 88 9.61 -3.39 0.40
N THR A 89 10.79 -3.31 1.02
CA THR A 89 12.00 -2.96 0.27
C THR A 89 12.41 -4.16 -0.58
N SER A 90 12.66 -3.94 -1.86
CA SER A 90 13.15 -5.00 -2.75
C SER A 90 14.67 -5.15 -2.64
N ASN A 91 15.22 -6.15 -3.32
CA ASN A 91 16.66 -6.33 -3.43
C ASN A 91 17.25 -5.60 -4.63
N GLU A 92 16.43 -4.94 -5.43
CA GLU A 92 16.87 -4.28 -6.65
C GLU A 92 17.20 -2.81 -6.40
N THR A 93 18.35 -2.38 -6.91
CA THR A 93 18.74 -0.98 -6.89
C THR A 93 18.05 -0.23 -8.03
N GLY A 94 17.61 0.98 -7.75
CA GLY A 94 16.98 1.83 -8.75
C GLY A 94 15.86 2.68 -8.19
N LYS A 95 15.05 3.19 -9.08
CA LYS A 95 13.88 4.01 -8.73
C LYS A 95 12.61 3.20 -8.92
N THR A 96 11.67 3.36 -7.99
CA THR A 96 10.37 2.69 -8.07
C THR A 96 9.55 3.27 -9.22
N ASP A 97 9.00 2.40 -10.05
CA ASP A 97 8.06 2.77 -11.12
C ASP A 97 6.66 2.91 -10.54
N TRP A 98 6.38 4.06 -9.93
CA TRP A 98 5.09 4.30 -9.26
C TRP A 98 3.90 4.15 -10.18
N LYS A 99 3.99 4.72 -11.37
CA LYS A 99 2.88 4.66 -12.33
C LYS A 99 2.57 3.23 -12.76
N GLY A 100 3.61 2.47 -13.08
CA GLY A 100 3.45 1.06 -13.47
C GLY A 100 2.92 0.20 -12.33
N GLN A 101 3.43 0.39 -11.11
CA GLN A 101 2.98 -0.37 -9.95
C GLN A 101 1.51 -0.09 -9.64
N PHE A 102 1.10 1.17 -9.61
CA PHE A 102 -0.31 1.49 -9.33
C PHE A 102 -1.24 1.03 -10.46
N ALA A 103 -0.81 1.06 -11.71
CA ALA A 103 -1.59 0.51 -12.81
C ALA A 103 -1.82 -1.00 -12.62
N MET A 104 -0.78 -1.73 -12.22
CA MET A 104 -0.87 -3.16 -11.92
C MET A 104 -1.81 -3.43 -10.74
N LEU A 105 -1.71 -2.65 -9.67
CA LEU A 105 -2.53 -2.82 -8.48
C LEU A 105 -4.02 -2.56 -8.72
N LYS A 106 -4.33 -1.70 -9.68
CA LYS A 106 -5.72 -1.37 -10.05
C LYS A 106 -6.30 -2.31 -11.09
N ALA A 107 -5.49 -3.14 -11.70
CA ALA A 107 -5.92 -4.03 -12.78
C ALA A 107 -6.86 -5.14 -12.30
#